data_8527a59b4e9fc43e2be2532166144c3c
#
_entry.id   8527a59b4e9fc43e2be2532166144c3c
#
_cell.length_a   1.000
_cell.length_b   1.000
_cell.length_c   1.000
_cell.angle_alpha   90.00
_cell.angle_beta   90.00
_cell.angle_gamma   90.00
#
_symmetry.space_group_name_H-M   'P 1'
#
loop_
_entity.id
_entity.type
_entity.pdbx_description
1 polymer ?
#
loop_
_entity_poly.entity_id
_entity_poly.type
_entity_poly.pdbx_seq_one_letter_code
_entity_poly.pdbx_strand_id
1 'polypeptide(L)'
;SSDKQEGKSTIVANMALSMAQLGKKTMLIALNLRRPTIYKMFGLSREAGLTDILMGNAKWQEVKKTSLDLLVGGLNVDSLLQMPGIDNLNIITCGRPVDNVSEILNSKALDQLFSELKKEYDIIIVDCSPVMAVPDAVTLSDKVDGVILVYKVGQTSKDVLKMAKTNLIKANANLLGVVLNNIKSEAQVGYSAYYYRYYADSSEKKGSIIDKWRGQLGGDKSS
;
A
#
# COMPACT_ATOMS: atom_id res chain seq x y z
N SER A 1 1.17 -0.29 10.27
CA SER A 1 2.34 -0.85 10.97
C SER A 1 2.61 -0.10 12.26
N SER A 2 3.35 -0.74 13.16
CA SER A 2 3.72 -0.14 14.44
C SER A 2 4.78 0.93 14.25
N ASP A 3 5.81 0.66 13.43
CA ASP A 3 6.97 1.52 13.24
C ASP A 3 7.35 1.68 11.76
N LYS A 4 8.43 2.41 11.51
CA LYS A 4 8.99 2.67 10.17
C LYS A 4 9.65 1.39 9.60
N GLN A 5 9.73 1.30 8.27
CA GLN A 5 10.45 0.24 7.54
C GLN A 5 9.99 -1.20 7.84
N GLU A 6 8.78 -1.42 8.32
CA GLU A 6 8.20 -2.75 8.50
C GLU A 6 7.68 -3.38 7.20
N GLY A 7 7.82 -2.69 6.06
CA GLY A 7 7.37 -3.18 4.75
C GLY A 7 5.91 -2.89 4.44
N LYS A 8 5.26 -2.00 5.20
CA LYS A 8 3.86 -1.62 5.05
C LYS A 8 3.48 -1.27 3.60
N SER A 9 4.13 -0.27 3.01
CA SER A 9 3.83 0.16 1.64
C SER A 9 4.07 -0.94 0.60
N THR A 10 5.06 -1.82 0.82
CA THR A 10 5.32 -2.98 -0.04
C THR A 10 4.16 -3.99 0.04
N ILE A 11 3.67 -4.28 1.24
CA ILE A 11 2.53 -5.19 1.45
C ILE A 11 1.27 -4.59 0.82
N VAL A 12 1.02 -3.30 1.05
CA VAL A 12 -0.12 -2.57 0.48
C VAL A 12 -0.09 -2.62 -1.06
N ALA A 13 1.05 -2.34 -1.67
CA ALA A 13 1.20 -2.38 -3.12
C ALA A 13 0.99 -3.79 -3.70
N ASN A 14 1.57 -4.83 -3.05
CA ASN A 14 1.36 -6.22 -3.47
C ASN A 14 -0.10 -6.66 -3.30
N MET A 15 -0.78 -6.27 -2.22
CA MET A 15 -2.21 -6.54 -2.03
C MET A 15 -3.04 -5.90 -3.14
N ALA A 16 -2.78 -4.63 -3.48
CA ALA A 16 -3.50 -3.94 -4.53
C ALA A 16 -3.34 -4.64 -5.89
N LEU A 17 -2.11 -5.03 -6.23
CA LEU A 17 -1.82 -5.82 -7.43
C LEU A 17 -2.55 -7.16 -7.42
N SER A 18 -2.49 -7.89 -6.31
CA SER A 18 -3.15 -9.20 -6.19
C SER A 18 -4.67 -9.10 -6.33
N MET A 19 -5.31 -8.07 -5.76
CA MET A 19 -6.75 -7.85 -5.90
C MET A 19 -7.13 -7.51 -7.34
N ALA A 20 -6.34 -6.67 -8.02
CA ALA A 20 -6.53 -6.36 -9.43
C ALA A 20 -6.38 -7.61 -10.32
N GLN A 21 -5.39 -8.47 -10.04
CA GLN A 21 -5.20 -9.75 -10.74
C GLN A 21 -6.37 -10.73 -10.53
N LEU A 22 -7.05 -10.64 -9.40
CA LEU A 22 -8.29 -11.39 -9.13
C LEU A 22 -9.53 -10.78 -9.82
N GLY A 23 -9.35 -9.79 -10.69
CA GLY A 23 -10.42 -9.12 -11.42
C GLY A 23 -11.20 -8.09 -10.62
N LYS A 24 -10.74 -7.71 -9.42
CA LYS A 24 -11.39 -6.68 -8.60
C LYS A 24 -10.98 -5.28 -9.06
N LYS A 25 -11.94 -4.41 -9.29
CA LYS A 25 -11.69 -2.98 -9.49
C LYS A 25 -11.05 -2.42 -8.22
N THR A 26 -9.77 -2.14 -8.26
CA THR A 26 -8.94 -1.82 -7.10
C THR A 26 -8.43 -0.39 -7.18
N MET A 27 -8.65 0.39 -6.12
CA MET A 27 -8.05 1.71 -5.93
C MET A 27 -6.98 1.63 -4.84
N LEU A 28 -5.75 2.03 -5.17
CA LEU A 28 -4.66 2.22 -4.20
C LEU A 28 -4.48 3.71 -3.91
N ILE A 29 -4.61 4.11 -2.63
CA ILE A 29 -4.46 5.51 -2.21
C ILE A 29 -3.22 5.68 -1.34
N ALA A 30 -2.29 6.56 -1.75
CA ALA A 30 -1.09 6.89 -1.00
C ALA A 30 -1.38 7.97 0.07
N LEU A 31 -1.93 7.58 1.21
CA LEU A 31 -2.26 8.45 2.34
C LEU A 31 -1.10 8.67 3.34
N ASN A 32 0.08 8.09 3.09
CA ASN A 32 1.28 8.41 3.84
C ASN A 32 1.89 9.72 3.32
N LEU A 33 1.25 10.84 3.61
CA LEU A 33 1.65 12.17 3.12
C LEU A 33 2.98 12.63 3.70
N ARG A 34 3.38 12.13 4.88
CA ARG A 34 4.63 12.51 5.54
C ARG A 34 5.87 11.87 4.92
N ARG A 35 5.76 10.61 4.48
CA ARG A 35 6.86 9.85 3.85
C ARG A 35 6.31 8.99 2.72
N PRO A 36 5.87 9.61 1.62
CA PRO A 36 5.27 8.88 0.52
C PRO A 36 6.29 8.02 -0.20
N THR A 37 5.92 6.77 -0.52
CA THR A 37 6.77 5.79 -1.20
C THR A 37 6.08 5.14 -2.39
N ILE A 38 4.74 5.09 -2.40
CA ILE A 38 3.96 4.42 -3.46
C ILE A 38 4.32 4.94 -4.85
N TYR A 39 4.42 6.27 -5.04
CA TYR A 39 4.75 6.83 -6.35
C TYR A 39 6.11 6.35 -6.87
N LYS A 40 7.13 6.22 -5.98
CA LYS A 40 8.46 5.70 -6.34
C LYS A 40 8.42 4.21 -6.69
N MET A 41 7.56 3.44 -6.00
CA MET A 41 7.45 2.00 -6.21
C MET A 41 6.85 1.67 -7.58
N PHE A 42 5.98 2.54 -8.07
CA PHE A 42 5.30 2.38 -9.35
C PHE A 42 5.87 3.27 -10.47
N GLY A 43 6.97 3.99 -10.24
CA GLY A 43 7.56 4.90 -11.24
C GLY A 43 6.69 6.11 -11.59
N LEU A 44 5.75 6.48 -10.73
CA LEU A 44 4.76 7.51 -10.98
C LEU A 44 5.24 8.89 -10.54
N SER A 45 4.72 9.95 -11.17
CA SER A 45 4.84 11.32 -10.67
C SER A 45 3.95 11.53 -9.44
N ARG A 46 4.36 12.45 -8.57
CA ARG A 46 3.58 12.92 -7.42
C ARG A 46 3.08 14.37 -7.58
N GLU A 47 3.23 14.98 -8.73
CA GLU A 47 2.92 16.41 -8.94
C GLU A 47 1.44 16.73 -8.76
N ALA A 48 0.56 15.82 -9.17
CA ALA A 48 -0.88 15.89 -8.92
C ALA A 48 -1.34 14.59 -8.25
N GLY A 49 -2.11 14.69 -7.19
CA GLY A 49 -2.56 13.53 -6.43
C GLY A 49 -3.55 13.88 -5.32
N LEU A 50 -3.52 13.10 -4.25
CA LEU A 50 -4.49 13.18 -3.17
C LEU A 50 -4.59 14.58 -2.54
N THR A 51 -3.45 15.25 -2.27
CA THR A 51 -3.48 16.59 -1.67
C THR A 51 -4.18 17.61 -2.56
N ASP A 52 -4.04 17.50 -3.88
CA ASP A 52 -4.70 18.39 -4.83
C ASP A 52 -6.23 18.17 -4.83
N ILE A 53 -6.67 16.90 -4.70
CA ILE A 53 -8.10 16.57 -4.55
C ILE A 53 -8.66 17.19 -3.27
N LEU A 54 -7.99 16.95 -2.13
CA LEU A 54 -8.48 17.36 -0.81
C LEU A 54 -8.47 18.88 -0.62
N MET A 55 -7.65 19.60 -1.38
CA MET A 55 -7.63 21.06 -1.46
C MET A 55 -8.63 21.63 -2.48
N GLY A 56 -9.34 20.79 -3.25
CA GLY A 56 -10.28 21.24 -4.28
C GLY A 56 -9.62 21.72 -5.57
N ASN A 57 -8.34 21.47 -5.78
CA ASN A 57 -7.57 21.91 -6.96
C ASN A 57 -7.72 20.96 -8.14
N ALA A 58 -8.20 19.72 -7.92
CA ALA A 58 -8.39 18.70 -8.96
C ALA A 58 -9.49 17.71 -8.57
N LYS A 59 -10.13 17.11 -9.56
CA LYS A 59 -11.03 15.96 -9.36
C LYS A 59 -10.20 14.67 -9.31
N TRP A 60 -10.66 13.68 -8.55
CA TRP A 60 -9.93 12.43 -8.41
C TRP A 60 -9.81 11.67 -9.75
N GLN A 61 -10.78 11.81 -10.66
CA GLN A 61 -10.73 11.23 -12.00
C GLN A 61 -9.57 11.77 -12.85
N GLU A 62 -9.17 13.02 -12.62
CA GLU A 62 -8.10 13.70 -13.37
C GLU A 62 -6.71 13.30 -12.89
N VAL A 63 -6.57 12.95 -11.61
CA VAL A 63 -5.28 12.65 -10.98
C VAL A 63 -5.03 11.16 -10.77
N LYS A 64 -6.05 10.31 -10.94
CA LYS A 64 -5.86 8.85 -10.83
C LYS A 64 -4.88 8.37 -11.89
N LYS A 65 -4.00 7.49 -11.51
CA LYS A 65 -3.02 6.82 -12.38
C LYS A 65 -3.53 5.45 -12.77
N THR A 66 -3.39 5.12 -14.05
CA THR A 66 -3.84 3.88 -14.69
C THR A 66 -2.65 3.03 -15.14
N SER A 67 -2.90 1.88 -15.75
CA SER A 67 -1.87 1.04 -16.38
C SER A 67 -1.05 1.80 -17.43
N LEU A 68 -1.67 2.77 -18.16
CA LEU A 68 -0.96 3.61 -19.12
C LEU A 68 0.05 4.54 -18.45
N ASP A 69 -0.27 5.13 -17.29
CA ASP A 69 0.66 5.96 -16.55
C ASP A 69 1.86 5.18 -16.04
N LEU A 70 1.68 3.88 -15.73
CA LEU A 70 2.74 2.98 -15.33
C LEU A 70 3.73 2.72 -16.49
N LEU A 71 3.23 2.61 -17.72
CA LEU A 71 4.07 2.52 -18.93
C LEU A 71 4.93 3.77 -19.13
N VAL A 72 4.30 4.94 -19.04
CA VAL A 72 5.01 6.23 -19.16
C VAL A 72 6.04 6.40 -18.04
N GLY A 73 5.76 5.84 -16.86
CA GLY A 73 6.65 5.83 -15.70
C GLY A 73 7.87 4.89 -15.81
N GLY A 74 8.04 4.23 -16.96
CA GLY A 74 9.21 3.38 -17.26
C GLY A 74 9.00 1.89 -17.05
N LEU A 75 7.76 1.43 -16.83
CA LEU A 75 7.44 0.01 -16.91
C LEU A 75 7.52 -0.49 -18.35
N ASN A 76 8.24 -1.60 -18.54
CA ASN A 76 8.32 -2.24 -19.83
C ASN A 76 6.94 -2.79 -20.26
N VAL A 77 6.57 -2.57 -21.54
CA VAL A 77 5.32 -3.08 -22.13
C VAL A 77 5.17 -4.59 -21.92
N ASP A 78 6.25 -5.35 -22.14
CA ASP A 78 6.23 -6.81 -21.95
C ASP A 78 5.91 -7.21 -20.51
N SER A 79 6.41 -6.45 -19.53
CA SER A 79 6.11 -6.69 -18.12
C SER A 79 4.65 -6.41 -17.79
N LEU A 80 4.05 -5.40 -18.40
CA LEU A 80 2.64 -5.05 -18.22
C LEU A 80 1.73 -6.09 -18.86
N LEU A 81 2.06 -6.54 -20.08
CA LEU A 81 1.32 -7.61 -20.78
C LEU A 81 1.37 -8.95 -20.03
N GLN A 82 2.44 -9.19 -19.25
CA GLN A 82 2.58 -10.38 -18.42
C GLN A 82 1.85 -10.27 -17.05
N MET A 83 1.21 -9.13 -16.76
CA MET A 83 0.46 -8.91 -15.52
C MET A 83 -1.05 -8.89 -15.79
N PRO A 84 -1.70 -10.07 -15.79
CA PRO A 84 -3.14 -10.12 -16.01
C PRO A 84 -3.87 -9.28 -14.96
N GLY A 85 -4.86 -8.51 -15.39
CA GLY A 85 -5.71 -7.71 -14.51
C GLY A 85 -5.10 -6.40 -14.02
N ILE A 86 -3.93 -5.97 -14.51
CA ILE A 86 -3.32 -4.68 -14.13
C ILE A 86 -4.24 -3.49 -14.45
N ASP A 87 -5.09 -3.60 -15.46
CA ASP A 87 -6.06 -2.57 -15.85
C ASP A 87 -7.15 -2.36 -14.79
N ASN A 88 -7.34 -3.31 -13.88
CA ASN A 88 -8.22 -3.16 -12.74
C ASN A 88 -7.60 -2.34 -11.60
N LEU A 89 -6.29 -2.04 -11.66
CA LEU A 89 -5.59 -1.23 -10.67
C LEU A 89 -5.55 0.22 -11.08
N ASN A 90 -6.10 1.09 -10.22
CA ASN A 90 -5.87 2.52 -10.30
C ASN A 90 -5.16 3.01 -9.03
N ILE A 91 -4.37 4.06 -9.16
CA ILE A 91 -3.56 4.60 -8.06
C ILE A 91 -3.77 6.10 -7.94
N ILE A 92 -4.04 6.58 -6.72
CA ILE A 92 -3.94 8.00 -6.38
C ILE A 92 -2.67 8.19 -5.57
N THR A 93 -1.70 8.91 -6.13
CA THR A 93 -0.45 9.26 -5.45
C THR A 93 -0.70 10.31 -4.37
N CYS A 94 0.29 10.57 -3.52
CA CYS A 94 0.14 11.53 -2.41
C CYS A 94 -0.13 12.97 -2.86
N GLY A 95 0.32 13.37 -4.06
CA GLY A 95 0.29 14.75 -4.51
C GLY A 95 1.45 15.58 -3.94
N ARG A 96 1.33 16.90 -4.00
CA ARG A 96 2.33 17.84 -3.50
C ARG A 96 2.46 17.78 -1.97
N PRO A 97 3.64 18.09 -1.40
CA PRO A 97 3.81 18.19 0.04
C PRO A 97 2.88 19.24 0.64
N VAL A 98 2.39 18.94 1.85
CA VAL A 98 1.54 19.83 2.64
C VAL A 98 2.02 19.87 4.09
N ASP A 99 1.85 21.00 4.76
CA ASP A 99 2.28 21.17 6.15
C ASP A 99 1.24 20.61 7.13
N ASN A 100 -0.04 20.80 6.84
CA ASN A 100 -1.17 20.48 7.74
C ASN A 100 -1.77 19.09 7.47
N VAL A 101 -0.96 18.03 7.51
CA VAL A 101 -1.40 16.66 7.22
C VAL A 101 -2.60 16.23 8.06
N SER A 102 -2.57 16.51 9.36
CA SER A 102 -3.65 16.09 10.29
C SER A 102 -4.99 16.76 9.98
N GLU A 103 -4.99 18.01 9.57
CA GLU A 103 -6.18 18.74 9.16
C GLU A 103 -6.78 18.16 7.87
N ILE A 104 -5.92 17.88 6.90
CA ILE A 104 -6.31 17.28 5.62
C ILE A 104 -6.93 15.90 5.83
N LEU A 105 -6.37 15.08 6.72
CA LEU A 105 -6.90 13.74 7.02
C LEU A 105 -8.25 13.78 7.77
N ASN A 106 -8.54 14.88 8.48
CA ASN A 106 -9.82 15.11 9.15
C ASN A 106 -10.85 15.86 8.28
N SER A 107 -10.50 16.21 7.05
CA SER A 107 -11.37 17.01 6.19
C SER A 107 -12.59 16.24 5.70
N LYS A 108 -13.71 16.95 5.51
CA LYS A 108 -14.90 16.41 4.84
C LYS A 108 -14.63 15.99 3.39
N ALA A 109 -13.63 16.61 2.75
CA ALA A 109 -13.21 16.27 1.41
C ALA A 109 -12.70 14.83 1.30
N LEU A 110 -11.99 14.32 2.33
CA LEU A 110 -11.57 12.92 2.37
C LEU A 110 -12.77 11.96 2.50
N ASP A 111 -13.77 12.31 3.31
CA ASP A 111 -14.98 11.49 3.49
C ASP A 111 -15.80 11.44 2.19
N GLN A 112 -15.89 12.56 1.49
CA GLN A 112 -16.52 12.65 0.17
C GLN A 112 -15.78 11.80 -0.86
N LEU A 113 -14.46 11.89 -0.91
CA LEU A 113 -13.63 11.09 -1.80
C LEU A 113 -13.87 9.60 -1.58
N PHE A 114 -13.83 9.11 -0.33
CA PHE A 114 -14.11 7.71 -0.03
C PHE A 114 -15.53 7.31 -0.44
N SER A 115 -16.50 8.16 -0.22
CA SER A 115 -17.90 7.90 -0.61
C SER A 115 -18.08 7.80 -2.13
N GLU A 116 -17.35 8.60 -2.91
CA GLU A 116 -17.35 8.53 -4.37
C GLU A 116 -16.64 7.26 -4.87
N LEU A 117 -15.46 6.98 -4.34
CA LEU A 117 -14.66 5.82 -4.75
C LEU A 117 -15.35 4.48 -4.42
N LYS A 118 -16.07 4.39 -3.29
CA LYS A 118 -16.87 3.19 -2.93
C LYS A 118 -17.97 2.85 -3.95
N LYS A 119 -18.39 3.78 -4.80
CA LYS A 119 -19.37 3.53 -5.86
C LYS A 119 -18.76 2.91 -7.10
N GLU A 120 -17.47 3.09 -7.33
CA GLU A 120 -16.79 2.70 -8.57
C GLU A 120 -15.81 1.53 -8.39
N TYR A 121 -15.31 1.30 -7.16
CA TYR A 121 -14.29 0.29 -6.86
C TYR A 121 -14.80 -0.77 -5.91
N ASP A 122 -14.46 -2.04 -6.20
CA ASP A 122 -14.78 -3.18 -5.33
C ASP A 122 -13.95 -3.15 -4.04
N ILE A 123 -12.72 -2.64 -4.15
CA ILE A 123 -11.79 -2.53 -3.02
C ILE A 123 -10.95 -1.26 -3.09
N ILE A 124 -10.81 -0.61 -1.96
CA ILE A 124 -9.95 0.57 -1.77
C ILE A 124 -8.90 0.21 -0.73
N ILE A 125 -7.64 0.28 -1.12
CA ILE A 125 -6.50 -0.02 -0.25
C ILE A 125 -5.74 1.26 0.02
N VAL A 126 -5.49 1.53 1.31
CA VAL A 126 -4.88 2.79 1.76
C VAL A 126 -3.52 2.53 2.40
N ASP A 127 -2.47 3.18 1.88
CA ASP A 127 -1.15 3.23 2.55
C ASP A 127 -1.09 4.44 3.48
N CYS A 128 -0.95 4.21 4.79
CA CYS A 128 -0.88 5.29 5.76
C CYS A 128 0.40 5.24 6.62
N SER A 129 0.63 6.29 7.41
CA SER A 129 1.76 6.41 8.34
C SER A 129 1.74 5.33 9.43
N PRO A 130 2.89 5.00 10.07
CA PRO A 130 2.93 4.07 11.20
C PRO A 130 2.14 4.60 12.43
N VAL A 131 1.41 3.71 13.11
CA VAL A 131 0.51 4.02 14.25
C VAL A 131 1.25 4.70 15.42
N MET A 132 2.48 4.25 15.72
CA MET A 132 3.24 4.78 16.87
C MET A 132 4.00 6.06 16.54
N ALA A 133 4.16 6.41 15.26
CA ALA A 133 4.94 7.58 14.88
C ALA A 133 4.10 8.87 14.85
N VAL A 134 2.83 8.75 14.44
CA VAL A 134 1.92 9.89 14.22
C VAL A 134 0.46 9.44 14.37
N PRO A 135 -0.48 10.35 14.71
CA PRO A 135 -1.88 10.01 14.90
C PRO A 135 -2.64 9.64 13.62
N ASP A 136 -2.04 9.87 12.46
CA ASP A 136 -2.67 9.74 11.14
C ASP A 136 -3.43 8.41 10.96
N ALA A 137 -2.81 7.28 11.35
CA ALA A 137 -3.42 5.95 11.20
C ALA A 137 -4.63 5.76 12.15
N VAL A 138 -4.58 6.39 13.32
CA VAL A 138 -5.69 6.38 14.28
C VAL A 138 -6.85 7.21 13.72
N THR A 139 -6.56 8.41 13.22
CA THR A 139 -7.55 9.28 12.57
C THR A 139 -8.24 8.62 11.37
N LEU A 140 -7.50 7.80 10.61
CA LEU A 140 -8.05 7.12 9.42
C LEU A 140 -8.82 5.84 9.78
N SER A 141 -8.61 5.30 10.96
CA SER A 141 -9.15 3.99 11.33
C SER A 141 -10.68 3.94 11.45
N ASP A 142 -11.32 5.05 11.72
CA ASP A 142 -12.78 5.21 11.77
C ASP A 142 -13.42 5.48 10.39
N LYS A 143 -12.60 5.82 9.39
CA LYS A 143 -13.03 6.13 8.02
C LYS A 143 -12.96 4.93 7.06
N VAL A 144 -12.41 3.81 7.53
CA VAL A 144 -12.20 2.60 6.73
C VAL A 144 -12.93 1.41 7.32
N ASP A 145 -13.30 0.44 6.47
CA ASP A 145 -14.05 -0.74 6.89
C ASP A 145 -13.19 -1.73 7.69
N GLY A 146 -11.86 -1.63 7.60
CA GLY A 146 -10.94 -2.45 8.38
C GLY A 146 -9.49 -2.03 8.30
N VAL A 147 -8.72 -2.41 9.31
CA VAL A 147 -7.30 -2.09 9.44
C VAL A 147 -6.48 -3.39 9.49
N ILE A 148 -5.42 -3.45 8.72
CA ILE A 148 -4.41 -4.51 8.78
C ILE A 148 -3.13 -3.92 9.38
N LEU A 149 -2.64 -4.52 10.46
CA LEU A 149 -1.42 -4.10 11.13
C LEU A 149 -0.23 -4.92 10.58
N VAL A 150 0.77 -4.25 10.02
CA VAL A 150 1.99 -4.91 9.54
C VAL A 150 3.04 -4.91 10.63
N TYR A 151 3.66 -6.05 10.89
CA TYR A 151 4.70 -6.24 11.89
C TYR A 151 5.92 -6.94 11.27
N LYS A 152 7.10 -6.34 11.42
CA LYS A 152 8.35 -6.93 10.94
C LYS A 152 9.01 -7.73 12.05
N VAL A 153 9.06 -9.05 11.86
CA VAL A 153 9.67 -9.97 12.82
C VAL A 153 11.17 -9.69 12.96
N GLY A 154 11.64 -9.63 14.21
CA GLY A 154 13.06 -9.41 14.52
C GLY A 154 13.53 -7.95 14.45
N GLN A 155 12.67 -6.99 14.09
CA GLN A 155 13.02 -5.56 14.08
C GLN A 155 12.26 -4.78 15.15
N THR A 156 10.94 -4.95 15.23
CA THR A 156 10.09 -4.24 16.19
C THR A 156 9.85 -5.13 17.41
N SER A 157 9.83 -4.57 18.61
CA SER A 157 9.49 -5.35 19.81
C SER A 157 8.02 -5.74 19.86
N LYS A 158 7.71 -6.87 20.51
CA LYS A 158 6.32 -7.31 20.70
C LYS A 158 5.49 -6.30 21.50
N ASP A 159 6.12 -5.54 22.37
CA ASP A 159 5.43 -4.55 23.21
C ASP A 159 4.98 -3.34 22.38
N VAL A 160 5.79 -2.89 21.43
CA VAL A 160 5.41 -1.85 20.45
C VAL A 160 4.23 -2.31 19.61
N LEU A 161 4.21 -3.58 19.18
CA LEU A 161 3.06 -4.16 18.48
C LEU A 161 1.80 -4.15 19.34
N LYS A 162 1.90 -4.56 20.64
CA LYS A 162 0.78 -4.52 21.59
C LYS A 162 0.27 -3.11 21.81
N MET A 163 1.17 -2.13 21.95
CA MET A 163 0.79 -0.71 22.08
C MET A 163 0.06 -0.21 20.84
N ALA A 164 0.57 -0.50 19.63
CA ALA A 164 -0.08 -0.14 18.37
C ALA A 164 -1.48 -0.75 18.26
N LYS A 165 -1.64 -2.04 18.63
CA LYS A 165 -2.94 -2.70 18.71
C LYS A 165 -3.87 -1.98 19.69
N THR A 166 -3.39 -1.68 20.89
CA THR A 166 -4.18 -1.01 21.93
C THR A 166 -4.65 0.37 21.48
N ASN A 167 -3.79 1.15 20.81
CA ASN A 167 -4.15 2.48 20.30
C ASN A 167 -5.26 2.38 19.23
N LEU A 168 -5.18 1.41 18.33
CA LEU A 168 -6.21 1.17 17.30
C LEU A 168 -7.54 0.74 17.94
N ILE A 169 -7.51 -0.18 18.91
CA ILE A 169 -8.72 -0.64 19.61
C ILE A 169 -9.38 0.52 20.38
N LYS A 170 -8.58 1.36 21.06
CA LYS A 170 -9.10 2.55 21.77
C LYS A 170 -9.76 3.55 20.82
N ALA A 171 -9.35 3.58 19.57
CA ALA A 171 -9.95 4.38 18.51
C ALA A 171 -11.12 3.67 17.81
N ASN A 172 -11.64 2.58 18.35
CA ASN A 172 -12.70 1.75 17.76
C ASN A 172 -12.38 1.22 16.34
N ALA A 173 -11.10 1.10 16.00
CA ALA A 173 -10.69 0.56 14.71
C ALA A 173 -11.12 -0.92 14.56
N ASN A 174 -11.71 -1.27 13.44
CA ASN A 174 -11.96 -2.67 13.08
C ASN A 174 -10.65 -3.33 12.65
N LEU A 175 -9.92 -3.93 13.60
CA LEU A 175 -8.64 -4.58 13.33
C LEU A 175 -8.88 -5.99 12.76
N LEU A 176 -8.70 -6.15 11.44
CA LEU A 176 -8.90 -7.41 10.72
C LEU A 176 -7.82 -8.45 11.05
N GLY A 177 -6.58 -7.99 11.32
CA GLY A 177 -5.48 -8.90 11.65
C GLY A 177 -4.11 -8.25 11.60
N VAL A 178 -3.09 -9.11 11.75
CA VAL A 178 -1.68 -8.72 11.70
C VAL A 178 -0.97 -9.50 10.60
N VAL A 179 -0.27 -8.81 9.73
CA VAL A 179 0.64 -9.42 8.75
C VAL A 179 2.04 -9.47 9.33
N LEU A 180 2.58 -10.68 9.47
CA LEU A 180 3.97 -10.89 9.87
C LEU A 180 4.88 -10.83 8.64
N ASN A 181 5.76 -9.84 8.61
CA ASN A 181 6.73 -9.64 7.53
C ASN A 181 8.13 -10.04 7.97
N ASN A 182 9.00 -10.38 7.02
CA ASN A 182 10.40 -10.75 7.25
C ASN A 182 10.57 -11.98 8.16
N ILE A 183 9.72 -12.99 8.03
CA ILE A 183 9.86 -14.25 8.74
C ILE A 183 11.06 -14.99 8.11
N LYS A 184 12.12 -15.24 8.90
CA LYS A 184 13.26 -16.03 8.45
C LYS A 184 12.88 -17.51 8.44
N SER A 185 13.37 -18.23 7.43
CA SER A 185 13.12 -19.67 7.25
C SER A 185 13.49 -20.53 8.49
N GLU A 186 14.51 -20.12 9.22
CA GLU A 186 14.99 -20.82 10.45
C GLU A 186 14.00 -20.74 11.63
N ALA A 187 13.10 -19.75 11.65
CA ALA A 187 12.05 -19.64 12.68
C ALA A 187 10.84 -20.56 12.40
N GLN A 188 10.89 -21.30 11.32
CA GLN A 188 9.80 -22.16 10.84
C GLN A 188 9.90 -23.62 11.30
N VAL A 189 10.73 -23.93 12.28
CA VAL A 189 10.84 -25.29 12.81
C VAL A 189 9.57 -25.63 13.60
N GLY A 190 8.63 -26.27 12.94
CA GLY A 190 7.51 -26.95 13.57
C GLY A 190 6.20 -26.98 12.78
N TYR A 191 5.74 -25.89 12.18
CA TYR A 191 4.42 -25.87 11.51
C TYR A 191 4.45 -25.45 10.03
N SER A 192 5.42 -24.66 9.63
CA SER A 192 5.48 -24.11 8.28
C SER A 192 6.33 -24.93 7.31
N ALA A 193 7.25 -25.78 7.79
CA ALA A 193 8.04 -26.67 6.94
C ALA A 193 7.14 -27.61 6.10
N TYR A 194 6.00 -28.00 6.63
CA TYR A 194 5.01 -28.83 5.91
C TYR A 194 4.23 -27.99 4.87
N TYR A 195 3.84 -26.76 5.22
CA TYR A 195 3.10 -25.86 4.34
C TYR A 195 3.96 -25.33 3.20
N TYR A 196 5.19 -24.95 3.49
CA TYR A 196 6.16 -24.48 2.49
C TYR A 196 6.56 -25.58 1.51
N ARG A 197 6.74 -26.81 1.98
CA ARG A 197 7.09 -27.95 1.15
C ARG A 197 5.96 -28.30 0.16
N TYR A 198 4.71 -28.12 0.57
CA TYR A 198 3.54 -28.37 -0.28
C TYR A 198 3.33 -27.29 -1.36
N TYR A 199 3.73 -26.04 -1.08
CA TYR A 199 3.60 -24.93 -2.03
C TYR A 199 4.90 -24.55 -2.73
N ALA A 200 6.08 -24.91 -2.24
CA ALA A 200 7.36 -24.63 -2.88
C ALA A 200 7.67 -25.57 -4.04
N ASP A 201 7.10 -26.76 -4.06
CA ASP A 201 7.24 -27.69 -5.20
C ASP A 201 6.44 -27.24 -6.46
N SER A 202 5.61 -26.21 -6.32
CA SER A 202 4.81 -25.66 -7.42
C SER A 202 5.19 -24.24 -7.84
N SER A 203 6.22 -23.62 -7.26
CA SER A 203 6.63 -22.27 -7.61
C SER A 203 8.14 -22.12 -7.69
N GLU A 204 8.66 -22.06 -8.93
CA GLU A 204 9.93 -21.40 -9.22
C GLU A 204 9.98 -20.03 -8.54
N LYS A 205 11.18 -19.65 -8.06
CA LYS A 205 11.53 -18.42 -7.33
C LYS A 205 10.75 -17.19 -7.82
N LYS A 206 9.59 -16.93 -7.26
CA LYS A 206 8.86 -15.69 -7.47
C LYS A 206 9.30 -14.71 -6.39
N GLY A 207 10.28 -13.87 -6.71
CA GLY A 207 10.52 -12.61 -5.98
C GLY A 207 9.22 -11.78 -5.95
N SER A 208 9.11 -10.84 -5.00
CA SER A 208 7.98 -9.89 -4.97
C SER A 208 7.76 -9.33 -6.39
N ILE A 209 6.51 -9.20 -6.80
CA ILE A 209 6.14 -8.58 -8.09
C ILE A 209 6.85 -7.22 -8.22
N ILE A 210 6.95 -6.48 -7.13
CA ILE A 210 7.66 -5.19 -7.07
C ILE A 210 9.18 -5.34 -7.20
N ASP A 211 9.79 -6.43 -6.69
CA ASP A 211 11.22 -6.68 -6.85
C ASP A 211 11.55 -7.06 -8.29
N LYS A 212 10.65 -7.77 -8.99
CA LYS A 212 10.74 -7.98 -10.45
C LYS A 212 10.68 -6.64 -11.20
N TRP A 213 9.85 -5.72 -10.77
CA TRP A 213 9.74 -4.39 -11.34
C TRP A 213 11.01 -3.56 -11.13
N ARG A 214 11.59 -3.57 -9.90
CA ARG A 214 12.84 -2.87 -9.60
C ARG A 214 14.04 -3.41 -10.36
N GLY A 215 14.15 -4.71 -10.54
CA GLY A 215 15.21 -5.35 -11.32
C GLY A 215 15.19 -4.93 -12.79
N GLN A 216 14.02 -4.63 -13.34
CA GLN A 216 13.85 -4.17 -14.71
C GLN A 216 14.08 -2.65 -14.89
N LEU A 217 13.86 -1.85 -13.84
CA LEU A 217 14.11 -0.41 -13.85
C LEU A 217 15.58 -0.04 -13.55
N GLY A 218 16.36 -0.96 -12.97
CA GLY A 218 17.76 -0.77 -12.58
C GLY A 218 18.81 -1.19 -13.63
N GLY A 219 18.42 -1.78 -14.71
CA GLY A 219 19.30 -2.25 -15.77
C GLY A 219 19.53 -1.23 -16.87
N ASP A 220 20.20 -0.11 -16.59
CA ASP A 220 21.06 0.60 -17.54
C ASP A 220 21.72 1.83 -16.86
N LYS A 221 22.76 1.59 -16.07
CA LYS A 221 23.77 2.61 -15.73
C LYS A 221 25.13 1.93 -15.55
N SER A 222 25.69 1.44 -16.67
CA SER A 222 27.13 1.26 -16.79
C SER A 222 27.50 1.17 -18.29
N SER A 223 27.73 2.28 -18.88
CA SER A 223 28.63 2.50 -20.04
C SER A 223 29.10 3.94 -19.98
#